data_32bfb0b68c66f8b8451bb4da5cd8b3ce
#
_entry.id   32bfb0b68c66f8b8451bb4da5cd8b3ce
#
_cell.length_a   1.000
_cell.length_b   1.000
_cell.length_c   1.000
_cell.angle_alpha   90.00
_cell.angle_beta   90.00
_cell.angle_gamma   90.00
#
_symmetry.space_group_name_H-M   'P 1'
#
loop_
_entity.id
_entity.type
_entity.pdbx_description
1 polymer ?
#
loop_
_entity_poly.entity_id
_entity_poly.type
_entity_poly.pdbx_seq_one_letter_code
_entity_poly.pdbx_strand_id
1 'polypeptide(L)'
;MIQERRSRAQIAQLEIYTDGSCKKLGTNATFGGWSFIALRGGQRIYEVAGSEYGTTNQRMELLAIRNALEFAQKNRHPNESVVIYSDSAYAINCYTQEWYTRWQWNGWTNSKGEDVANQDLWIQIIPYFDNFWYHFSKVQGHGTNYWNNECDRLAQMAAQEMKDNFKGEKNG
;
A
#
# COMPACT_ATOMS: atom_id res chain seq x y z
N MET A 1 -35.47 7.65 -11.84
CA MET A 1 -34.90 6.39 -11.27
C MET A 1 -33.83 5.74 -12.16
N ILE A 2 -34.05 5.56 -13.44
CA ILE A 2 -33.03 4.98 -14.34
C ILE A 2 -31.85 5.93 -14.55
N GLN A 3 -32.06 7.24 -14.58
CA GLN A 3 -31.01 8.26 -14.67
C GLN A 3 -30.15 8.37 -13.40
N GLU A 4 -30.75 8.21 -12.22
CA GLU A 4 -29.99 8.22 -10.95
C GLU A 4 -29.11 6.98 -10.79
N ARG A 5 -29.56 5.83 -11.28
CA ARG A 5 -28.74 4.61 -11.27
C ARG A 5 -27.57 4.70 -12.25
N ARG A 6 -27.76 5.35 -13.41
CA ARG A 6 -26.69 5.59 -14.38
C ARG A 6 -25.67 6.60 -13.88
N SER A 7 -26.10 7.64 -13.16
CA SER A 7 -25.16 8.63 -12.60
C SER A 7 -24.30 8.04 -11.48
N ARG A 8 -24.83 7.11 -10.64
CA ARG A 8 -24.06 6.38 -9.63
C ARG A 8 -23.08 5.38 -10.23
N ALA A 9 -23.43 4.74 -11.35
CA ALA A 9 -22.56 3.83 -12.09
C ALA A 9 -21.46 4.54 -12.87
N GLN A 10 -21.59 5.86 -13.08
CA GLN A 10 -20.67 6.69 -13.87
C GLN A 10 -19.71 7.52 -13.02
N ILE A 11 -19.75 7.42 -11.67
CA ILE A 11 -18.72 8.06 -10.83
C ILE A 11 -17.43 7.28 -11.08
N ALA A 12 -16.56 7.88 -11.92
CA ALA A 12 -15.26 7.31 -12.22
C ALA A 12 -14.48 7.16 -10.93
N GLN A 13 -14.00 5.95 -10.67
CA GLN A 13 -13.25 5.62 -9.49
C GLN A 13 -11.90 5.05 -9.91
N LEU A 14 -10.84 5.59 -9.32
CA LEU A 14 -9.50 5.03 -9.45
C LEU A 14 -9.31 4.06 -8.29
N GLU A 15 -9.18 2.79 -8.61
CA GLU A 15 -8.97 1.73 -7.63
C GLU A 15 -7.51 1.28 -7.67
N ILE A 16 -6.84 1.27 -6.52
CA ILE A 16 -5.43 0.88 -6.46
C ILE A 16 -5.25 -0.19 -5.39
N TYR A 17 -4.83 -1.36 -5.82
CA TYR A 17 -4.46 -2.48 -4.96
C TYR A 17 -2.99 -2.36 -4.60
N THR A 18 -2.66 -2.59 -3.35
CA THR A 18 -1.31 -2.47 -2.81
C THR A 18 -0.93 -3.72 -2.03
N ASP A 19 0.34 -4.08 -2.04
CA ASP A 19 0.84 -5.18 -1.22
C ASP A 19 2.33 -5.02 -0.92
N GLY A 20 2.77 -5.67 0.15
CA GLY A 20 4.15 -5.72 0.57
C GLY A 20 4.53 -7.12 1.03
N SER A 21 5.75 -7.51 0.78
CA SER A 21 6.28 -8.82 1.13
C SER A 21 7.73 -8.69 1.60
N CYS A 22 8.14 -9.56 2.51
CA CYS A 22 9.51 -9.58 3.00
C CYS A 22 10.02 -11.02 3.05
N LYS A 23 11.21 -11.23 2.50
CA LYS A 23 11.89 -12.53 2.49
C LYS A 23 13.17 -12.44 3.33
N LYS A 24 13.55 -13.57 3.93
CA LYS A 24 14.76 -13.66 4.75
C LYS A 24 15.82 -14.49 4.05
N LEU A 25 17.07 -14.12 4.27
CA LEU A 25 18.23 -14.93 3.93
C LEU A 25 19.11 -15.02 5.19
N GLY A 26 19.16 -16.21 5.80
CA GLY A 26 19.81 -16.40 7.09
C GLY A 26 19.03 -15.69 8.21
N THR A 27 19.75 -15.27 9.26
CA THR A 27 19.15 -14.67 10.46
C THR A 27 19.08 -13.14 10.40
N ASN A 28 19.88 -12.49 9.56
CA ASN A 28 20.11 -11.06 9.60
C ASN A 28 19.78 -10.29 8.32
N ALA A 29 19.59 -10.99 7.20
CA ALA A 29 19.31 -10.33 5.93
C ALA A 29 17.82 -10.44 5.57
N THR A 30 17.20 -9.32 5.26
CA THR A 30 15.81 -9.25 4.80
C THR A 30 15.73 -8.52 3.47
N PHE A 31 14.85 -9.01 2.61
CA PHE A 31 14.63 -8.47 1.27
C PHE A 31 13.13 -8.20 1.12
N GLY A 32 12.76 -6.96 0.98
CA GLY A 32 11.37 -6.56 0.82
C GLY A 32 11.00 -6.28 -0.61
N GLY A 33 9.75 -6.57 -0.95
CA GLY A 33 9.12 -6.16 -2.18
C GLY A 33 7.81 -5.46 -1.88
N TRP A 34 7.47 -4.49 -2.70
CA TRP A 34 6.19 -3.78 -2.65
C TRP A 34 5.63 -3.67 -4.06
N SER A 35 4.33 -3.55 -4.18
CA SER A 35 3.69 -3.36 -5.47
C SER A 35 2.39 -2.59 -5.33
N PHE A 36 1.97 -1.95 -6.43
CA PHE A 36 0.58 -1.55 -6.59
C PHE A 36 0.13 -1.76 -8.04
N ILE A 37 -1.18 -1.96 -8.19
CA ILE A 37 -1.86 -2.07 -9.48
C ILE A 37 -3.03 -1.09 -9.47
N ALA A 38 -3.04 -0.18 -10.44
CA ALA A 38 -4.09 0.82 -10.58
C ALA A 38 -5.08 0.39 -11.67
N LEU A 39 -6.37 0.50 -11.34
CA LEU A 39 -7.48 0.15 -12.21
C LEU A 39 -8.40 1.35 -12.44
N ARG A 40 -8.87 1.49 -13.64
CA ARG A 40 -9.95 2.42 -13.99
C ARG A 40 -10.97 1.69 -14.85
N GLY A 41 -12.23 1.71 -14.39
CA GLY A 41 -13.27 0.96 -15.07
C GLY A 41 -13.01 -0.55 -15.11
N GLY A 42 -12.39 -1.09 -14.06
CA GLY A 42 -12.05 -2.51 -13.96
C GLY A 42 -10.86 -2.96 -14.81
N GLN A 43 -10.21 -2.03 -15.51
CA GLN A 43 -9.06 -2.35 -16.37
C GLN A 43 -7.76 -1.81 -15.75
N ARG A 44 -6.71 -2.63 -15.83
CA ARG A 44 -5.37 -2.25 -15.39
C ARG A 44 -4.84 -1.11 -16.26
N ILE A 45 -4.54 0.03 -15.63
CA ILE A 45 -3.95 1.18 -16.31
C ILE A 45 -2.47 1.37 -15.96
N TYR A 46 -2.01 0.84 -14.82
CA TYR A 46 -0.64 0.96 -14.39
C TYR A 46 -0.31 -0.09 -13.34
N GLU A 47 0.92 -0.59 -13.36
CA GLU A 47 1.45 -1.45 -12.31
C GLU A 47 2.91 -1.15 -12.09
N VAL A 48 3.38 -1.29 -10.85
CA VAL A 48 4.78 -1.13 -10.50
C VAL A 48 5.10 -1.98 -9.28
N ALA A 49 6.33 -2.44 -9.23
CA ALA A 49 6.89 -3.11 -8.08
C ALA A 49 8.30 -2.59 -7.82
N GLY A 50 8.72 -2.63 -6.58
CA GLY A 50 10.06 -2.24 -6.17
C GLY A 50 10.52 -3.08 -4.99
N SER A 51 11.75 -2.86 -4.58
CA SER A 51 12.37 -3.64 -3.52
C SER A 51 13.23 -2.77 -2.60
N GLU A 52 13.45 -3.28 -1.39
CA GLU A 52 14.25 -2.62 -0.37
C GLU A 52 14.98 -3.68 0.46
N TYR A 53 16.24 -3.44 0.75
CA TYR A 53 17.06 -4.28 1.62
C TYR A 53 16.94 -3.83 3.08
N GLY A 54 16.98 -4.79 4.00
CA GLY A 54 16.97 -4.47 5.43
C GLY A 54 15.65 -3.89 5.93
N THR A 55 14.55 -4.48 5.52
CA THR A 55 13.20 -3.95 5.73
C THR A 55 12.29 -4.95 6.46
N THR A 56 11.02 -4.58 6.62
CA THR A 56 9.99 -5.40 7.25
C THR A 56 8.75 -5.51 6.38
N ASN A 57 7.88 -6.48 6.65
CA ASN A 57 6.58 -6.60 5.97
C ASN A 57 5.76 -5.31 6.12
N GLN A 58 5.67 -4.78 7.33
CA GLN A 58 4.90 -3.55 7.58
C GLN A 58 5.42 -2.38 6.76
N ARG A 59 6.75 -2.21 6.70
CA ARG A 59 7.34 -1.14 5.91
C ARG A 59 7.01 -1.28 4.42
N MET A 60 7.05 -2.49 3.90
CA MET A 60 6.71 -2.75 2.48
C MET A 60 5.24 -2.47 2.20
N GLU A 61 4.34 -2.84 3.10
CA GLU A 61 2.91 -2.51 3.00
C GLU A 61 2.69 -0.99 2.94
N LEU A 62 3.34 -0.25 3.84
CA LEU A 62 3.21 1.21 3.89
C LEU A 62 3.86 1.88 2.67
N LEU A 63 4.98 1.37 2.21
CA LEU A 63 5.66 1.91 1.03
C LEU A 63 4.82 1.72 -0.23
N ALA A 64 4.14 0.58 -0.36
CA ALA A 64 3.19 0.35 -1.44
C ALA A 64 2.05 1.37 -1.42
N ILE A 65 1.47 1.63 -0.25
CA ILE A 65 0.39 2.62 -0.07
C ILE A 65 0.90 4.03 -0.41
N ARG A 66 2.05 4.40 0.12
CA ARG A 66 2.65 5.73 -0.14
C ARG A 66 2.86 5.96 -1.63
N ASN A 67 3.41 4.98 -2.33
CA ASN A 67 3.66 5.08 -3.77
C ASN A 67 2.36 5.10 -4.58
N ALA A 68 1.36 4.33 -4.16
CA ALA A 68 0.02 4.36 -4.76
C ALA A 68 -0.63 5.74 -4.63
N LEU A 69 -0.50 6.37 -3.46
CA LEU A 69 -1.05 7.71 -3.21
C LEU A 69 -0.36 8.76 -4.08
N GLU A 70 0.95 8.68 -4.24
CA GLU A 70 1.70 9.58 -5.12
C GLU A 70 1.23 9.43 -6.57
N PHE A 71 1.06 8.20 -7.04
CA PHE A 71 0.51 7.92 -8.37
C PHE A 71 -0.90 8.50 -8.53
N ALA A 72 -1.78 8.27 -7.55
CA ALA A 72 -3.15 8.77 -7.59
C ALA A 72 -3.20 10.29 -7.66
N GLN A 73 -2.38 10.98 -6.87
CA GLN A 73 -2.33 12.44 -6.86
C GLN A 73 -1.98 13.01 -8.23
N LYS A 74 -1.07 12.35 -8.94
CA LYS A 74 -0.61 12.79 -10.26
C LYS A 74 -1.55 12.42 -11.39
N ASN A 75 -2.34 11.36 -11.22
CA ASN A 75 -3.05 10.72 -12.33
C ASN A 75 -4.57 10.68 -12.21
N ARG A 76 -5.15 10.97 -11.02
CA ARG A 76 -6.59 10.97 -10.89
C ARG A 76 -7.21 12.10 -11.71
N HIS A 77 -8.38 11.85 -12.28
CA HIS A 77 -9.13 12.86 -13.01
C HIS A 77 -9.86 13.79 -12.02
N PRO A 78 -10.22 15.02 -12.43
CA PRO A 78 -11.11 15.87 -11.62
C PRO A 78 -12.40 15.12 -11.30
N ASN A 79 -12.86 15.23 -10.05
CA ASN A 79 -14.08 14.57 -9.55
C ASN A 79 -14.01 13.03 -9.56
N GLU A 80 -12.82 12.45 -9.67
CA GLU A 80 -12.59 11.01 -9.54
C GLU A 80 -12.19 10.69 -8.11
N SER A 81 -12.93 9.78 -7.46
CA SER A 81 -12.53 9.27 -6.15
C SER A 81 -11.45 8.19 -6.30
N VAL A 82 -10.65 8.04 -5.25
CA VAL A 82 -9.57 7.05 -5.18
C VAL A 82 -9.87 6.08 -4.05
N VAL A 83 -9.77 4.78 -4.32
CA VAL A 83 -9.82 3.75 -3.29
C VAL A 83 -8.49 3.02 -3.26
N ILE A 84 -7.86 3.02 -2.09
CA ILE A 84 -6.65 2.26 -1.83
C ILE A 84 -7.06 0.98 -1.10
N TYR A 85 -6.73 -0.16 -1.70
CA TYR A 85 -6.96 -1.48 -1.10
C TYR A 85 -5.66 -2.03 -0.53
N SER A 86 -5.71 -2.51 0.70
CA SER A 86 -4.59 -3.15 1.37
C SER A 86 -5.09 -4.33 2.21
N ASP A 87 -4.30 -5.39 2.31
CA ASP A 87 -4.57 -6.49 3.23
C ASP A 87 -3.93 -6.28 4.61
N SER A 88 -3.22 -5.17 4.80
CA SER A 88 -2.60 -4.83 6.08
C SER A 88 -3.63 -4.36 7.09
N ALA A 89 -3.91 -5.20 8.07
CA ALA A 89 -4.78 -4.82 9.20
C ALA A 89 -4.22 -3.62 9.96
N TYR A 90 -2.90 -3.56 10.13
CA TYR A 90 -2.21 -2.46 10.81
C TYR A 90 -2.48 -1.13 10.12
N ALA A 91 -2.28 -1.06 8.79
CA ALA A 91 -2.48 0.17 8.02
C ALA A 91 -3.93 0.63 8.03
N ILE A 92 -4.86 -0.29 7.78
CA ILE A 92 -6.30 0.03 7.73
C ILE A 92 -6.83 0.37 9.13
N ASN A 93 -6.39 -0.30 10.18
CA ASN A 93 -6.79 0.02 11.55
C ASN A 93 -6.27 1.40 11.99
N CYS A 94 -5.08 1.80 11.56
CA CYS A 94 -4.59 3.16 11.79
C CYS A 94 -5.58 4.19 11.23
N TYR A 95 -6.07 3.95 10.01
CA TYR A 95 -7.05 4.81 9.35
C TYR A 95 -8.40 4.78 10.08
N THR A 96 -8.96 3.59 10.32
CA THR A 96 -10.32 3.44 10.87
C THR A 96 -10.42 3.81 12.34
N GLN A 97 -9.37 3.58 13.13
CA GLN A 97 -9.31 3.86 14.56
C GLN A 97 -8.59 5.18 14.88
N GLU A 98 -8.14 5.89 13.86
CA GLU A 98 -7.54 7.23 13.97
C GLU A 98 -6.33 7.29 14.91
N TRP A 99 -5.47 6.24 14.93
CA TRP A 99 -4.27 6.22 15.76
C TRP A 99 -3.35 7.42 15.51
N TYR A 100 -3.33 7.90 14.27
CA TYR A 100 -2.49 9.01 13.84
C TYR A 100 -2.79 10.31 14.57
N THR A 101 -4.01 10.53 15.05
CA THR A 101 -4.35 11.73 15.82
C THR A 101 -3.58 11.76 17.15
N ARG A 102 -3.49 10.60 17.81
CA ARG A 102 -2.73 10.45 19.05
C ARG A 102 -1.23 10.64 18.82
N TRP A 103 -0.70 10.04 17.74
CA TRP A 103 0.72 10.15 17.41
C TRP A 103 1.15 11.59 17.20
N GLN A 104 0.35 12.38 16.50
CA GLN A 104 0.63 13.79 16.25
C GLN A 104 0.64 14.63 17.53
N TRP A 105 -0.13 14.21 18.55
CA TRP A 105 -0.22 14.88 19.82
C TRP A 105 0.89 14.51 20.82
N ASN A 106 1.32 13.26 20.80
CA ASN A 106 2.22 12.72 21.82
C ASN A 106 3.68 12.57 21.35
N GLY A 107 4.07 13.21 20.25
CA GLY A 107 5.42 13.14 19.72
C GLY A 107 5.74 11.80 19.05
N TRP A 108 4.76 11.19 18.39
CA TRP A 108 4.91 9.94 17.63
C TRP A 108 5.29 8.74 18.50
N THR A 109 4.58 8.61 19.60
CA THR A 109 4.76 7.50 20.54
C THR A 109 3.53 6.57 20.46
N ASN A 110 3.76 5.25 20.44
CA ASN A 110 2.70 4.26 20.41
C ASN A 110 2.13 4.01 21.83
N SER A 111 1.11 3.13 21.91
CA SER A 111 0.45 2.80 23.19
C SER A 111 1.37 2.18 24.24
N LYS A 112 2.52 1.64 23.82
CA LYS A 112 3.53 1.05 24.72
C LYS A 112 4.61 2.05 25.14
N GLY A 113 4.52 3.31 24.72
CA GLY A 113 5.51 4.33 25.01
C GLY A 113 6.76 4.26 24.14
N GLU A 114 6.73 3.48 23.07
CA GLU A 114 7.83 3.35 22.11
C GLU A 114 7.61 4.28 20.91
N ASP A 115 8.67 4.63 20.20
CA ASP A 115 8.56 5.41 18.97
C ASP A 115 7.73 4.67 17.92
N VAL A 116 6.84 5.39 17.24
CA VAL A 116 6.05 4.83 16.14
C VAL A 116 6.98 4.44 14.99
N ALA A 117 6.95 3.16 14.62
CA ALA A 117 7.74 2.64 13.51
C ALA A 117 7.26 3.24 12.17
N ASN A 118 8.20 3.45 11.26
CA ASN A 118 7.92 3.93 9.90
C ASN A 118 7.28 5.34 9.86
N GLN A 119 7.64 6.19 10.82
CA GLN A 119 7.16 7.57 10.89
C GLN A 119 7.35 8.32 9.58
N ASP A 120 8.47 8.10 8.89
CA ASP A 120 8.79 8.72 7.60
C ASP A 120 7.70 8.45 6.54
N LEU A 121 7.16 7.25 6.52
CA LEU A 121 6.08 6.86 5.59
C LEU A 121 4.72 7.35 6.09
N TRP A 122 4.45 7.23 7.38
CA TRP A 122 3.19 7.69 7.96
C TRP A 122 2.95 9.18 7.76
N ILE A 123 3.98 10.00 7.88
CA ILE A 123 3.90 11.45 7.64
C ILE A 123 3.42 11.74 6.22
N GLN A 124 3.77 10.92 5.26
CA GLN A 124 3.35 11.07 3.87
C GLN A 124 1.96 10.50 3.58
N ILE A 125 1.51 9.52 4.35
CA ILE A 125 0.23 8.83 4.15
C ILE A 125 -0.92 9.54 4.86
N ILE A 126 -0.72 9.95 6.10
CA ILE A 126 -1.76 10.48 6.99
C ILE A 126 -2.54 11.67 6.38
N PRO A 127 -1.91 12.62 5.65
CA PRO A 127 -2.68 13.72 5.06
C PRO A 127 -3.81 13.30 4.13
N TYR A 128 -3.73 12.11 3.53
CA TYR A 128 -4.78 11.58 2.66
C TYR A 128 -5.96 10.98 3.43
N PHE A 129 -5.79 10.66 4.72
CA PHE A 129 -6.87 10.07 5.52
C PHE A 129 -8.06 11.01 5.71
N ASP A 130 -7.83 12.31 5.75
CA ASP A 130 -8.86 13.33 5.90
C ASP A 130 -9.28 13.94 4.55
N ASN A 131 -8.75 13.43 3.46
CA ASN A 131 -9.07 13.94 2.12
C ASN A 131 -10.35 13.27 1.59
N PHE A 132 -11.34 14.06 1.24
CA PHE A 132 -12.66 13.61 0.76
C PHE A 132 -12.57 12.66 -0.43
N TRP A 133 -11.58 12.82 -1.31
CA TRP A 133 -11.46 12.03 -2.53
C TRP A 133 -10.80 10.67 -2.32
N TYR A 134 -10.20 10.42 -1.16
CA TYR A 134 -9.41 9.20 -0.88
C TYR A 134 -10.10 8.34 0.16
N HIS A 135 -10.23 7.06 -0.15
CA HIS A 135 -10.81 6.04 0.72
C HIS A 135 -9.83 4.88 0.86
N PHE A 136 -9.81 4.27 2.02
CA PHE A 136 -8.93 3.14 2.32
C PHE A 136 -9.79 1.96 2.74
N SER A 137 -9.57 0.82 2.10
CA SER A 137 -10.37 -0.38 2.35
C SER A 137 -9.48 -1.59 2.50
N LYS A 138 -9.83 -2.44 3.48
CA LYS A 138 -9.12 -3.70 3.69
C LYS A 138 -9.66 -4.75 2.73
N VAL A 139 -8.75 -5.46 2.04
CA VAL A 139 -9.07 -6.70 1.34
C VAL A 139 -8.62 -7.88 2.18
N GLN A 140 -9.27 -9.03 2.00
CA GLN A 140 -8.86 -10.26 2.65
C GLN A 140 -7.61 -10.81 1.97
N GLY A 141 -6.52 -10.94 2.72
CA GLY A 141 -5.27 -11.53 2.23
C GLY A 141 -5.47 -13.00 1.90
N HIS A 142 -4.77 -13.48 0.87
CA HIS A 142 -4.83 -14.88 0.38
C HIS A 142 -6.24 -15.35 0.04
N GLY A 143 -7.13 -14.42 -0.29
CA GLY A 143 -8.51 -14.72 -0.66
C GLY A 143 -8.67 -14.95 -2.17
N THR A 144 -9.92 -14.77 -2.63
CA THR A 144 -10.28 -14.94 -4.03
C THR A 144 -10.16 -13.66 -4.87
N ASN A 145 -9.68 -12.56 -4.29
CA ASN A 145 -9.52 -11.30 -5.00
C ASN A 145 -8.34 -11.39 -5.97
N TYR A 146 -8.65 -11.36 -7.25
CA TYR A 146 -7.66 -11.48 -8.31
C TYR A 146 -6.56 -10.41 -8.23
N TRP A 147 -6.95 -9.15 -8.03
CA TRP A 147 -5.99 -8.05 -8.04
C TRP A 147 -5.09 -8.04 -6.79
N ASN A 148 -5.65 -8.42 -5.64
CA ASN A 148 -4.85 -8.60 -4.43
C ASN A 148 -3.79 -9.69 -4.62
N ASN A 149 -4.17 -10.80 -5.24
CA ASN A 149 -3.27 -11.91 -5.53
C ASN A 149 -2.18 -11.50 -6.54
N GLU A 150 -2.53 -10.70 -7.54
CA GLU A 150 -1.55 -10.17 -8.51
C GLU A 150 -0.56 -9.21 -7.85
N CYS A 151 -1.01 -8.32 -6.96
CA CYS A 151 -0.12 -7.47 -6.18
C CYS A 151 0.83 -8.29 -5.31
N ASP A 152 0.31 -9.31 -4.64
CA ASP A 152 1.13 -10.22 -3.82
C ASP A 152 2.22 -10.88 -4.66
N ARG A 153 1.86 -11.38 -5.83
CA ARG A 153 2.80 -12.00 -6.77
C ARG A 153 3.91 -11.03 -7.18
N LEU A 154 3.55 -9.82 -7.55
CA LEU A 154 4.51 -8.78 -7.98
C LEU A 154 5.46 -8.37 -6.83
N ALA A 155 4.93 -8.20 -5.64
CA ALA A 155 5.73 -7.86 -4.46
C ALA A 155 6.71 -8.98 -4.11
N GLN A 156 6.25 -10.23 -4.14
CA GLN A 156 7.10 -11.40 -3.88
C GLN A 156 8.19 -11.55 -4.93
N MET A 157 7.87 -11.33 -6.20
CA MET A 157 8.86 -11.39 -7.29
C MET A 157 9.95 -10.33 -7.11
N ALA A 158 9.58 -9.11 -6.74
CA ALA A 158 10.53 -8.03 -6.50
C ALA A 158 11.48 -8.36 -5.34
N ALA A 159 10.94 -8.88 -4.24
CA ALA A 159 11.74 -9.32 -3.09
C ALA A 159 12.68 -10.47 -3.47
N GLN A 160 12.18 -11.44 -4.21
CA GLN A 160 12.96 -12.61 -4.63
C GLN A 160 14.08 -12.22 -5.58
N GLU A 161 13.82 -11.35 -6.53
CA GLU A 161 14.83 -10.87 -7.49
C GLU A 161 15.97 -10.15 -6.76
N MET A 162 15.66 -9.30 -5.81
CA MET A 162 16.67 -8.63 -5.00
C MET A 162 17.50 -9.61 -4.19
N LYS A 163 16.86 -10.61 -3.59
CA LYS A 163 17.53 -11.68 -2.84
C LYS A 163 18.46 -12.49 -3.73
N ASP A 164 18.03 -12.83 -4.93
CA ASP A 164 18.83 -13.61 -5.89
C ASP A 164 20.03 -12.81 -6.39
N ASN A 165 19.86 -11.53 -6.68
CA ASN A 165 20.94 -10.64 -7.08
C ASN A 165 21.97 -10.47 -5.96
N PHE A 166 21.52 -10.35 -4.71
CA PHE A 166 22.41 -10.29 -3.55
C PHE A 166 23.25 -11.56 -3.39
N LYS A 167 22.66 -12.72 -3.59
CA LYS A 167 23.40 -14.01 -3.58
C LYS A 167 24.43 -14.07 -4.70
N GLY A 168 24.09 -13.59 -5.90
CA GLY A 168 24.99 -13.55 -7.05
C GLY A 168 26.21 -12.68 -6.79
N GLU A 169 26.04 -11.53 -6.16
CA GLU A 169 27.14 -10.62 -5.79
C GLU A 169 28.10 -11.25 -4.77
N LYS A 170 27.59 -12.04 -3.81
CA LYS A 170 28.41 -12.72 -2.82
C LYS A 170 29.19 -13.90 -3.39
N ASN A 171 28.69 -14.50 -4.45
CA ASN A 171 29.31 -15.68 -5.09
C ASN A 171 30.16 -15.32 -6.32
N GLY A 172 30.16 -14.05 -6.69
CA GLY A 172 31.00 -13.51 -7.73
C GLY A 172 32.21 -12.81 -7.14
#